data_40bf04fe41c4df0147d7d00441171861
#
_entry.id   40bf04fe41c4df0147d7d00441171861
#
_cell.length_a   1.000
_cell.length_b   1.000
_cell.length_c   1.000
_cell.angle_alpha   90.00
_cell.angle_beta   90.00
_cell.angle_gamma   90.00
#
_symmetry.space_group_name_H-M   'P 1'
#
loop_
_entity.id
_entity.type
_entity.pdbx_description
1 polymer ?
#
loop_
_entity_poly.entity_id
_entity_poly.type
_entity_poly.pdbx_seq_one_letter_code
_entity_poly.pdbx_strand_id
1 'polypeptide(L)'
;FDYFIDEKDSEAAQPGVLLRVRFGGQRVSGVIWARTDTSNTPRSSIRYIERVLSPDVLVPASMREDIGLIAKAYGGTRANILRFAVPPRVAKVEAEQRLAASFRRPVGGSLSDNTQGGFAGRGTNPDGTMPAGSTFAVASTVSEGAAQGYRRLTANYADVNVLHDALTGQRFQSFVFDSLPGAQEWQRNMAWMVATALSAGKAAVVELPTMREVEDLMPMLRNYGLKPFAPAPAGGWVGDVAVLNAETMPAADRYRTYLAVALGQVKVVIGTRAVMYAPVEGPALFAILEDAAYQNMDGMMPYPQARGVMRLRAKSHGGVFVAMANARTPQSQWENTGPGTVETPVSGYSTTIHPLASPLKDATPWVRWLNRDELARLADPSIGARVPHTAVRVLSKALESGPVLLSIPQDSVSETLSCAKCHRQARCAKCSGPLQLPADRRDSTPRCRWCGAAAINWKCPGCGHERMRVVRVGAAGTAAELAGLFRGVPVVLSSKTQGLVRDVA
;
A
#
# COMPACT_ATOMS: atom_id res chain seq x y z
N PHE A 1 25.37 15.32 -9.81
CA PHE A 1 26.60 16.08 -9.47
C PHE A 1 27.77 15.13 -9.53
N ASP A 2 28.90 15.58 -10.09
CA ASP A 2 30.09 14.79 -10.33
C ASP A 2 31.15 15.06 -9.24
N TYR A 3 31.82 14.00 -8.80
CA TYR A 3 32.86 14.04 -7.79
C TYR A 3 34.00 13.12 -8.19
N PHE A 4 35.22 13.49 -7.87
CA PHE A 4 36.40 12.61 -8.01
C PHE A 4 36.39 11.55 -6.88
N ILE A 5 36.88 10.37 -7.21
CA ILE A 5 37.12 9.28 -6.27
C ILE A 5 38.66 9.10 -6.21
N ASP A 6 39.25 9.16 -4.99
CA ASP A 6 40.64 8.82 -4.77
C ASP A 6 40.89 7.33 -5.04
N GLU A 7 42.08 6.99 -5.45
CA GLU A 7 42.51 5.61 -5.68
C GLU A 7 42.25 4.71 -4.46
N LYS A 8 42.56 5.21 -3.25
CA LYS A 8 42.33 4.51 -1.97
C LYS A 8 40.85 4.15 -1.71
N ASP A 9 39.92 4.93 -2.25
CA ASP A 9 38.49 4.72 -2.08
C ASP A 9 37.85 4.00 -3.29
N SER A 10 38.62 3.77 -4.36
CA SER A 10 38.12 3.31 -5.66
C SER A 10 37.43 1.96 -5.59
N GLU A 11 37.96 1.03 -4.80
CA GLU A 11 37.39 -0.29 -4.63
C GLU A 11 36.00 -0.23 -3.88
N ALA A 12 35.96 0.56 -2.80
CA ALA A 12 34.75 0.68 -1.97
C ALA A 12 33.67 1.58 -2.58
N ALA A 13 34.05 2.51 -3.45
CA ALA A 13 33.19 3.52 -4.05
C ALA A 13 32.43 2.98 -5.28
N GLN A 14 31.65 1.91 -5.12
CA GLN A 14 30.87 1.31 -6.19
C GLN A 14 29.49 1.95 -6.36
N PRO A 15 28.86 1.89 -7.55
CA PRO A 15 27.50 2.37 -7.76
C PRO A 15 26.50 1.72 -6.78
N GLY A 16 25.67 2.55 -6.14
CA GLY A 16 24.71 2.13 -5.11
C GLY A 16 25.21 2.24 -3.67
N VAL A 17 26.48 2.59 -3.48
CA VAL A 17 27.10 2.78 -2.17
C VAL A 17 26.83 4.18 -1.62
N LEU A 18 26.68 4.29 -0.29
CA LEU A 18 26.56 5.58 0.41
C LEU A 18 27.90 6.23 0.65
N LEU A 19 27.98 7.52 0.35
CA LEU A 19 29.17 8.34 0.58
C LEU A 19 28.84 9.67 1.26
N ARG A 20 29.88 10.35 1.71
CA ARG A 20 29.82 11.74 2.18
C ARG A 20 30.53 12.67 1.22
N VAL A 21 29.85 13.77 0.92
CA VAL A 21 30.37 14.84 0.05
C VAL A 21 30.10 16.21 0.64
N ARG A 22 30.81 17.22 0.14
CA ARG A 22 30.46 18.62 0.35
C ARG A 22 29.61 19.13 -0.80
N PHE A 23 28.42 19.63 -0.48
CA PHE A 23 27.51 20.25 -1.42
C PHE A 23 26.94 21.54 -0.84
N GLY A 24 27.06 22.66 -1.57
CA GLY A 24 26.58 23.95 -1.09
C GLY A 24 27.19 24.39 0.25
N GLY A 25 28.45 24.06 0.53
CA GLY A 25 29.12 24.36 1.81
C GLY A 25 28.78 23.36 2.94
N GLN A 26 27.79 22.50 2.77
CA GLN A 26 27.36 21.54 3.80
C GLN A 26 27.89 20.14 3.50
N ARG A 27 28.05 19.34 4.56
CA ARG A 27 28.30 17.90 4.47
C ARG A 27 27.00 17.16 4.30
N VAL A 28 26.83 16.50 3.15
CA VAL A 28 25.63 15.71 2.84
C VAL A 28 25.99 14.26 2.56
N SER A 29 25.07 13.36 2.84
CA SER A 29 25.17 11.96 2.40
C SER A 29 24.54 11.84 1.03
N GLY A 30 25.20 11.09 0.14
CA GLY A 30 24.72 10.80 -1.21
C GLY A 30 24.89 9.32 -1.54
N VAL A 31 24.33 8.92 -2.68
CA VAL A 31 24.51 7.60 -3.28
C VAL A 31 25.31 7.75 -4.56
N ILE A 32 26.31 6.91 -4.77
CA ILE A 32 26.97 6.83 -6.06
C ILE A 32 26.00 6.27 -7.08
N TRP A 33 25.63 7.11 -8.05
CA TRP A 33 24.65 6.70 -9.06
C TRP A 33 25.26 5.88 -10.18
N ALA A 34 26.40 6.33 -10.66
CA ALA A 34 27.21 5.69 -11.69
C ALA A 34 28.66 6.11 -11.53
N ARG A 35 29.58 5.39 -12.15
CA ARG A 35 30.97 5.76 -12.36
C ARG A 35 31.19 6.04 -13.84
N THR A 36 31.97 7.08 -14.14
CA THR A 36 32.32 7.48 -15.51
C THR A 36 33.69 8.11 -15.53
N ASP A 37 34.39 8.00 -16.65
CA ASP A 37 35.68 8.63 -16.88
C ASP A 37 35.52 10.02 -17.49
N THR A 38 34.30 10.41 -17.88
CA THR A 38 34.02 11.69 -18.52
C THR A 38 32.96 12.47 -17.74
N SER A 39 33.08 13.79 -17.74
CA SER A 39 32.09 14.70 -17.14
C SER A 39 31.93 15.95 -17.99
N ASN A 40 30.72 16.47 -18.08
CA ASN A 40 30.45 17.79 -18.67
C ASN A 40 30.74 18.94 -17.69
N THR A 41 31.07 18.63 -16.43
CA THR A 41 31.44 19.63 -15.43
C THR A 41 32.94 19.99 -15.58
N PRO A 42 33.33 21.27 -15.61
CA PRO A 42 34.72 21.66 -15.68
C PRO A 42 35.53 21.02 -14.54
N ARG A 43 36.67 20.44 -14.87
CA ARG A 43 37.53 19.70 -13.91
C ARG A 43 37.89 20.52 -12.66
N SER A 44 38.07 21.83 -12.80
CA SER A 44 38.33 22.76 -11.69
C SER A 44 37.15 22.90 -10.71
N SER A 45 35.93 22.55 -11.12
CA SER A 45 34.73 22.62 -10.31
C SER A 45 34.37 21.29 -9.63
N ILE A 46 34.98 20.17 -10.05
CA ILE A 46 34.75 18.85 -9.48
C ILE A 46 35.61 18.70 -8.21
N ARG A 47 34.94 18.33 -7.12
CA ARG A 47 35.60 18.06 -5.83
C ARG A 47 35.71 16.56 -5.58
N TYR A 48 36.60 16.17 -4.67
CA TYR A 48 36.69 14.79 -4.20
C TYR A 48 35.54 14.46 -3.23
N ILE A 49 35.18 13.19 -3.21
CA ILE A 49 34.32 12.64 -2.11
C ILE A 49 35.08 12.80 -0.78
N GLU A 50 34.40 12.99 0.34
CA GLU A 50 35.05 13.02 1.66
C GLU A 50 35.40 11.61 2.14
N ARG A 51 34.47 10.70 1.99
CA ARG A 51 34.64 9.24 2.33
C ARG A 51 33.48 8.40 1.89
N VAL A 52 33.68 7.11 1.74
CA VAL A 52 32.65 6.09 1.68
C VAL A 52 32.09 5.87 3.09
N LEU A 53 30.76 5.83 3.24
CA LEU A 53 30.07 5.65 4.52
C LEU A 53 29.79 4.18 4.83
N SER A 54 29.43 3.41 3.82
CA SER A 54 29.18 1.99 3.89
C SER A 54 29.73 1.33 2.63
N PRO A 55 30.49 0.22 2.73
CA PRO A 55 30.93 -0.52 1.55
C PRO A 55 29.80 -1.37 0.94
N ASP A 56 28.65 -1.50 1.63
CA ASP A 56 27.54 -2.30 1.14
C ASP A 56 26.75 -1.54 0.07
N VAL A 57 26.31 -2.22 -0.97
CA VAL A 57 25.46 -1.66 -2.01
C VAL A 57 24.03 -1.55 -1.47
N LEU A 58 23.68 -0.36 -0.97
CA LEU A 58 22.39 -0.08 -0.36
C LEU A 58 21.30 0.23 -1.37
N VAL A 59 21.68 0.68 -2.56
CA VAL A 59 20.77 0.98 -3.66
C VAL A 59 21.17 0.14 -4.87
N PRO A 60 20.67 -1.10 -4.98
CA PRO A 60 21.01 -2.00 -6.09
C PRO A 60 20.71 -1.39 -7.47
N ALA A 61 21.27 -1.97 -8.53
CA ALA A 61 21.10 -1.47 -9.90
C ALA A 61 19.63 -1.38 -10.29
N SER A 62 18.86 -2.45 -10.02
CA SER A 62 17.42 -2.52 -10.25
C SER A 62 16.65 -1.39 -9.55
N MET A 63 17.01 -1.09 -8.32
CA MET A 63 16.38 0.01 -7.56
C MET A 63 16.76 1.39 -8.13
N ARG A 64 18.00 1.58 -8.62
CA ARG A 64 18.40 2.84 -9.27
C ARG A 64 17.62 3.07 -10.57
N GLU A 65 17.37 1.99 -11.33
CA GLU A 65 16.51 2.03 -12.52
C GLU A 65 15.06 2.39 -12.14
N ASP A 66 14.49 1.71 -11.16
CA ASP A 66 13.16 2.01 -10.64
C ASP A 66 13.00 3.47 -10.22
N ILE A 67 13.95 4.00 -9.43
CA ILE A 67 13.96 5.40 -9.01
C ILE A 67 13.99 6.35 -10.22
N GLY A 68 14.78 6.02 -11.25
CA GLY A 68 14.82 6.78 -12.49
C GLY A 68 13.49 6.77 -13.25
N LEU A 69 12.87 5.61 -13.36
CA LEU A 69 11.56 5.44 -14.01
C LEU A 69 10.44 6.17 -13.26
N ILE A 70 10.39 6.04 -11.94
CA ILE A 70 9.41 6.72 -11.09
C ILE A 70 9.57 8.24 -11.19
N ALA A 71 10.80 8.75 -11.09
CA ALA A 71 11.08 10.18 -11.22
C ALA A 71 10.60 10.72 -12.59
N LYS A 72 10.85 9.97 -13.67
CA LYS A 72 10.39 10.33 -15.02
C LYS A 72 8.87 10.29 -15.15
N ALA A 73 8.22 9.25 -14.62
CA ALA A 73 6.78 9.07 -14.75
C ALA A 73 5.96 10.12 -13.97
N TYR A 74 6.49 10.60 -12.84
CA TYR A 74 5.81 11.55 -11.96
C TYR A 74 6.39 12.97 -12.01
N GLY A 75 7.30 13.26 -12.94
CA GLY A 75 7.88 14.60 -13.11
C GLY A 75 8.77 15.06 -11.94
N GLY A 76 9.33 14.12 -11.19
CA GLY A 76 10.18 14.39 -10.05
C GLY A 76 11.69 14.27 -10.35
N THR A 77 12.49 14.39 -9.29
CA THR A 77 13.93 14.13 -9.36
C THR A 77 14.29 12.81 -8.70
N ARG A 78 15.37 12.18 -9.15
CA ARG A 78 15.90 10.96 -8.51
C ARG A 78 16.17 11.16 -7.01
N ALA A 79 16.67 12.34 -6.64
CA ALA A 79 16.92 12.68 -5.24
C ALA A 79 15.66 12.70 -4.37
N ASN A 80 14.55 13.20 -4.91
CA ASN A 80 13.27 13.21 -4.20
C ASN A 80 12.77 11.78 -3.94
N ILE A 81 12.82 10.93 -4.96
CA ILE A 81 12.40 9.53 -4.80
C ILE A 81 13.33 8.78 -3.84
N LEU A 82 14.65 8.98 -3.95
CA LEU A 82 15.65 8.35 -3.09
C LEU A 82 15.39 8.63 -1.59
N ARG A 83 14.96 9.84 -1.25
CA ARG A 83 14.64 10.23 0.14
C ARG A 83 13.51 9.40 0.76
N PHE A 84 12.58 8.94 -0.05
CA PHE A 84 11.47 8.09 0.42
C PHE A 84 11.85 6.61 0.38
N ALA A 85 12.66 6.24 -0.59
CA ALA A 85 12.99 4.86 -0.88
C ALA A 85 14.04 4.27 0.08
N VAL A 86 14.98 5.08 0.57
CA VAL A 86 16.06 4.63 1.44
C VAL A 86 15.92 5.23 2.83
N PRO A 87 15.73 4.40 3.87
CA PRO A 87 15.65 4.90 5.24
C PRO A 87 17.00 5.49 5.71
N PRO A 88 16.99 6.41 6.70
CA PRO A 88 18.21 6.95 7.28
C PRO A 88 19.15 5.84 7.77
N ARG A 89 20.43 5.97 7.45
CA ARG A 89 21.47 5.00 7.79
C ARG A 89 21.65 4.85 9.30
N VAL A 90 21.78 3.60 9.77
CA VAL A 90 22.12 3.25 11.15
C VAL A 90 23.39 2.38 11.16
N ALA A 91 24.56 3.01 11.38
CA ALA A 91 25.86 2.35 11.27
C ALA A 91 26.04 1.12 12.19
N LYS A 92 25.41 1.14 13.37
CA LYS A 92 25.41 -0.01 14.30
C LYS A 92 24.79 -1.25 13.68
N VAL A 93 23.69 -1.08 12.95
CA VAL A 93 22.97 -2.17 12.27
C VAL A 93 23.84 -2.81 11.19
N GLU A 94 24.58 -2.02 10.41
CA GLU A 94 25.51 -2.55 9.42
C GLU A 94 26.64 -3.36 10.05
N ALA A 95 27.19 -2.88 11.18
CA ALA A 95 28.22 -3.59 11.91
C ALA A 95 27.69 -4.95 12.44
N GLU A 96 26.50 -4.97 13.01
CA GLU A 96 25.84 -6.21 13.47
C GLU A 96 25.64 -7.21 12.32
N GLN A 97 25.20 -6.75 11.15
CA GLN A 97 25.00 -7.65 10.00
C GLN A 97 26.30 -8.22 9.46
N ARG A 98 27.37 -7.42 9.39
CA ARG A 98 28.68 -7.88 8.96
C ARG A 98 29.26 -8.92 9.92
N LEU A 99 29.11 -8.71 11.21
CA LEU A 99 29.49 -9.71 12.22
C LEU A 99 28.72 -11.00 12.04
N ALA A 100 27.39 -10.95 11.88
CA ALA A 100 26.57 -12.12 11.65
C ALA A 100 26.92 -12.88 10.35
N ALA A 101 27.31 -12.16 9.30
CA ALA A 101 27.78 -12.76 8.04
C ALA A 101 29.16 -13.44 8.19
N SER A 102 30.07 -12.91 9.02
CA SER A 102 31.37 -13.52 9.28
C SER A 102 31.26 -14.84 10.04
N PHE A 103 30.30 -14.99 10.95
CA PHE A 103 30.03 -16.23 11.68
C PHE A 103 29.38 -17.32 10.81
N ARG A 104 28.78 -16.98 9.65
CA ARG A 104 28.18 -17.94 8.71
C ARG A 104 29.14 -18.51 7.69
N ARG A 105 30.41 -18.12 7.67
CA ARG A 105 31.43 -18.78 6.82
C ARG A 105 31.74 -20.16 7.40
N PRO A 106 31.69 -21.25 6.58
CA PRO A 106 32.12 -22.58 7.04
C PRO A 106 33.61 -22.49 7.40
N VAL A 107 33.94 -22.88 8.62
CA VAL A 107 35.32 -23.20 9.02
C VAL A 107 35.66 -24.51 8.34
N GLY A 108 36.36 -24.50 7.22
CA GLY A 108 36.86 -25.70 6.59
C GLY A 108 37.08 -25.55 5.09
N GLY A 109 38.25 -25.09 4.68
CA GLY A 109 38.71 -25.09 3.28
C GLY A 109 40.08 -24.46 3.17
N SER A 110 41.09 -25.32 2.94
CA SER A 110 42.50 -25.04 2.73
C SER A 110 42.78 -23.78 1.92
N LEU A 111 43.74 -23.00 2.40
CA LEU A 111 44.36 -21.90 1.71
C LEU A 111 44.94 -22.34 0.36
N SER A 112 44.42 -21.84 -0.73
CA SER A 112 45.15 -21.60 -1.96
C SER A 112 44.85 -20.19 -2.41
N ASP A 113 45.91 -19.41 -2.57
CA ASP A 113 45.94 -18.03 -3.05
C ASP A 113 45.04 -17.82 -4.27
N ASN A 114 44.09 -16.87 -4.13
CA ASN A 114 43.82 -15.95 -5.22
C ASN A 114 43.22 -14.66 -4.68
N THR A 115 44.04 -13.64 -4.62
CA THR A 115 43.68 -12.24 -4.42
C THR A 115 42.80 -11.72 -5.55
N GLN A 116 41.47 -11.83 -5.36
CA GLN A 116 40.46 -10.99 -6.01
C GLN A 116 39.14 -11.14 -5.28
N GLY A 117 39.02 -10.49 -4.13
CA GLY A 117 37.80 -10.49 -3.29
C GLY A 117 36.98 -9.22 -3.47
N GLY A 118 36.45 -8.99 -4.68
CA GLY A 118 35.33 -8.10 -4.86
C GLY A 118 34.06 -8.81 -4.39
N PHE A 119 33.18 -8.15 -3.63
CA PHE A 119 31.78 -8.53 -3.47
C PHE A 119 31.10 -8.40 -4.84
N ALA A 120 31.39 -9.31 -5.75
CA ALA A 120 30.56 -9.54 -6.91
C ALA A 120 29.21 -10.04 -6.40
N GLY A 121 28.13 -9.44 -6.83
CA GLY A 121 26.80 -10.03 -6.72
C GLY A 121 26.93 -11.51 -7.11
N ARG A 122 26.23 -12.40 -6.41
CA ARG A 122 26.26 -13.85 -6.65
C ARG A 122 26.07 -14.10 -8.13
N GLY A 123 27.16 -14.22 -8.85
CA GLY A 123 27.16 -14.58 -10.26
C GLY A 123 26.61 -15.98 -10.39
N THR A 124 25.82 -16.22 -11.41
CA THR A 124 25.59 -17.54 -11.96
C THR A 124 26.93 -18.17 -12.32
N ASN A 125 27.08 -19.47 -12.12
CA ASN A 125 28.21 -20.22 -12.68
C ASN A 125 28.36 -19.93 -14.18
N PRO A 126 29.53 -20.12 -14.80
CA PRO A 126 29.71 -19.93 -16.24
C PRO A 126 28.74 -20.69 -17.14
N ASP A 127 28.07 -21.71 -16.61
CA ASP A 127 27.02 -22.50 -17.24
C ASP A 127 25.60 -21.99 -16.99
N GLY A 128 25.43 -20.84 -16.31
CA GLY A 128 24.10 -20.27 -16.00
C GLY A 128 23.41 -20.87 -14.77
N THR A 129 24.07 -21.75 -14.04
CA THR A 129 23.51 -22.36 -12.82
C THR A 129 23.90 -21.58 -11.58
N MET A 130 22.98 -21.46 -10.61
CA MET A 130 23.24 -20.86 -9.30
C MET A 130 24.12 -21.77 -8.45
N PRO A 131 25.09 -21.23 -7.67
CA PRO A 131 25.94 -22.05 -6.80
C PRO A 131 25.06 -22.85 -5.80
N ALA A 132 25.34 -24.14 -5.68
CA ALA A 132 24.65 -25.12 -4.82
C ALA A 132 24.79 -24.81 -3.30
N GLY A 133 24.31 -23.69 -2.84
CA GLY A 133 24.37 -23.25 -1.43
C GLY A 133 23.51 -22.02 -1.19
N SER A 134 22.83 -21.52 -2.20
CA SER A 134 21.93 -20.35 -2.12
C SER A 134 20.50 -20.66 -2.61
N THR A 135 20.14 -21.90 -2.77
CA THR A 135 18.75 -22.29 -2.89
C THR A 135 18.10 -21.94 -1.55
N PHE A 136 17.23 -20.91 -1.55
CA PHE A 136 16.05 -20.95 -0.72
C PHE A 136 15.35 -22.25 -1.17
N ALA A 137 15.55 -23.33 -0.44
CA ALA A 137 14.65 -24.45 -0.51
C ALA A 137 13.32 -23.87 -0.07
N VAL A 138 12.48 -23.49 -1.04
CA VAL A 138 11.08 -23.17 -0.77
C VAL A 138 10.58 -24.41 -0.05
N ALA A 139 10.26 -24.29 1.23
CA ALA A 139 9.86 -25.42 2.02
C ALA A 139 8.70 -26.11 1.28
N SER A 140 8.68 -27.44 1.27
CA SER A 140 7.60 -28.23 0.63
C SER A 140 6.22 -27.71 1.01
N THR A 141 6.06 -27.23 2.24
CA THR A 141 4.88 -26.55 2.78
C THR A 141 4.40 -25.35 1.95
N VAL A 142 5.30 -24.52 1.40
CA VAL A 142 4.90 -23.36 0.58
C VAL A 142 4.31 -23.85 -0.75
N SER A 143 4.97 -24.80 -1.38
CA SER A 143 4.52 -25.34 -2.69
C SER A 143 3.24 -26.17 -2.57
N GLU A 144 3.09 -26.97 -1.53
CA GLU A 144 1.88 -27.74 -1.25
C GLU A 144 0.70 -26.82 -0.94
N GLY A 145 0.94 -25.80 -0.09
CA GLY A 145 -0.04 -24.77 0.22
C GLY A 145 -0.47 -23.98 -1.01
N ALA A 146 0.48 -23.62 -1.89
CA ALA A 146 0.18 -22.94 -3.15
C ALA A 146 -0.72 -23.79 -4.06
N ALA A 147 -0.47 -25.09 -4.17
CA ALA A 147 -1.30 -26.02 -4.94
C ALA A 147 -2.72 -26.16 -4.35
N GLN A 148 -2.84 -26.22 -3.02
CA GLN A 148 -4.13 -26.25 -2.35
C GLN A 148 -4.90 -24.94 -2.55
N GLY A 149 -4.23 -23.80 -2.41
CA GLY A 149 -4.81 -22.48 -2.65
C GLY A 149 -5.29 -22.33 -4.10
N TYR A 150 -4.54 -22.84 -5.07
CA TYR A 150 -4.94 -22.84 -6.47
C TYR A 150 -6.27 -23.58 -6.70
N ARG A 151 -6.43 -24.78 -6.14
CA ARG A 151 -7.70 -25.54 -6.24
C ARG A 151 -8.86 -24.78 -5.62
N ARG A 152 -8.65 -24.12 -4.48
CA ARG A 152 -9.68 -23.27 -3.84
C ARG A 152 -10.06 -22.10 -4.73
N LEU A 153 -9.08 -21.40 -5.31
CA LEU A 153 -9.36 -20.24 -6.15
C LEU A 153 -10.08 -20.62 -7.44
N THR A 154 -9.65 -21.68 -8.13
CA THR A 154 -10.32 -22.12 -9.36
C THR A 154 -11.77 -22.55 -9.15
N ALA A 155 -12.13 -22.98 -7.94
CA ALA A 155 -13.52 -23.29 -7.60
C ALA A 155 -14.38 -22.02 -7.35
N ASN A 156 -13.76 -20.88 -7.09
CA ASN A 156 -14.47 -19.66 -6.67
C ASN A 156 -14.32 -18.48 -7.65
N TYR A 157 -13.29 -18.46 -8.49
CA TYR A 157 -12.97 -17.33 -9.36
C TYR A 157 -12.69 -17.78 -10.80
N ALA A 158 -13.07 -16.94 -11.74
CA ALA A 158 -12.71 -17.08 -13.15
C ALA A 158 -11.26 -16.64 -13.40
N ASP A 159 -10.65 -17.17 -14.47
CA ASP A 159 -9.35 -16.79 -15.01
C ASP A 159 -8.16 -16.93 -14.05
N VAL A 160 -8.31 -17.70 -12.97
CA VAL A 160 -7.23 -17.97 -11.99
C VAL A 160 -6.03 -18.66 -12.63
N ASN A 161 -6.25 -19.50 -13.65
CA ASN A 161 -5.19 -20.13 -14.43
C ASN A 161 -4.30 -19.08 -15.11
N VAL A 162 -4.87 -18.01 -15.66
CA VAL A 162 -4.11 -16.92 -16.31
C VAL A 162 -3.24 -16.19 -15.28
N LEU A 163 -3.79 -15.93 -14.09
CA LEU A 163 -3.02 -15.34 -12.98
C LEU A 163 -1.91 -16.29 -12.49
N HIS A 164 -2.21 -17.58 -12.34
CA HIS A 164 -1.22 -18.59 -11.94
C HIS A 164 -0.06 -18.65 -12.93
N ASP A 165 -0.36 -18.71 -14.23
CA ASP A 165 0.64 -18.77 -15.30
C ASP A 165 1.49 -17.48 -15.34
N ALA A 166 0.88 -16.33 -15.06
CA ALA A 166 1.62 -15.08 -14.92
C ALA A 166 2.56 -15.10 -13.70
N LEU A 167 2.08 -15.58 -12.55
CA LEU A 167 2.89 -15.66 -11.33
C LEU A 167 4.08 -16.61 -11.48
N THR A 168 3.94 -17.67 -12.26
CA THR A 168 5.02 -18.65 -12.53
C THR A 168 5.86 -18.27 -13.75
N GLY A 169 5.32 -17.55 -14.72
CA GLY A 169 5.99 -17.08 -15.95
C GLY A 169 6.93 -15.88 -15.73
N GLN A 170 7.56 -15.41 -16.79
CA GLN A 170 8.55 -14.32 -16.75
C GLN A 170 8.17 -13.12 -17.66
N ARG A 171 6.88 -12.90 -17.84
CA ARG A 171 6.38 -11.78 -18.66
C ARG A 171 5.50 -10.87 -17.82
N PHE A 172 5.59 -9.59 -18.07
CA PHE A 172 4.71 -8.61 -17.44
C PHE A 172 3.25 -8.92 -17.78
N GLN A 173 2.44 -9.00 -16.73
CA GLN A 173 0.99 -9.03 -16.80
C GLN A 173 0.39 -8.21 -15.66
N SER A 174 -0.76 -7.60 -15.92
CA SER A 174 -1.47 -6.75 -14.98
C SER A 174 -2.88 -7.29 -14.74
N PHE A 175 -3.30 -7.31 -13.48
CA PHE A 175 -4.57 -7.86 -13.05
C PHE A 175 -5.33 -6.91 -12.12
N VAL A 176 -6.66 -6.97 -12.24
CA VAL A 176 -7.60 -6.46 -11.26
C VAL A 176 -8.28 -7.68 -10.64
N PHE A 177 -8.17 -7.83 -9.32
CA PHE A 177 -8.70 -8.96 -8.59
C PHE A 177 -9.88 -8.52 -7.70
N ASP A 178 -11.11 -8.89 -8.09
CA ASP A 178 -12.31 -8.67 -7.31
C ASP A 178 -12.44 -9.77 -6.26
N SER A 179 -12.09 -9.49 -5.01
CA SER A 179 -12.14 -10.47 -3.93
C SER A 179 -13.59 -10.70 -3.47
N LEU A 180 -13.97 -11.95 -3.23
CA LEU A 180 -15.23 -12.27 -2.54
C LEU A 180 -15.28 -11.57 -1.19
N PRO A 181 -16.45 -11.08 -0.76
CA PRO A 181 -16.64 -10.65 0.59
C PRO A 181 -16.56 -11.85 1.54
N GLY A 182 -16.07 -11.63 2.75
CA GLY A 182 -16.00 -12.68 3.75
C GLY A 182 -14.75 -12.57 4.63
N ALA A 183 -14.83 -13.20 5.79
CA ALA A 183 -13.73 -13.24 6.73
C ALA A 183 -12.51 -13.93 6.10
N GLN A 184 -11.38 -13.23 6.11
CA GLN A 184 -10.08 -13.73 5.64
C GLN A 184 -10.00 -14.07 4.13
N GLU A 185 -10.96 -13.69 3.29
CA GLU A 185 -10.91 -14.03 1.86
C GLU A 185 -9.77 -13.32 1.13
N TRP A 186 -9.65 -12.01 1.27
CA TRP A 186 -8.57 -11.28 0.64
C TRP A 186 -7.19 -11.72 1.17
N GLN A 187 -7.08 -12.02 2.48
CA GLN A 187 -5.83 -12.49 3.10
C GLN A 187 -5.39 -13.83 2.50
N ARG A 188 -6.32 -14.78 2.35
CA ARG A 188 -6.05 -16.08 1.73
C ARG A 188 -5.63 -15.94 0.27
N ASN A 189 -6.30 -15.06 -0.48
CA ASN A 189 -5.99 -14.80 -1.88
C ASN A 189 -4.61 -14.14 -2.03
N MET A 190 -4.31 -13.15 -1.19
CA MET A 190 -3.02 -12.47 -1.18
C MET A 190 -1.88 -13.42 -0.78
N ALA A 191 -2.07 -14.19 0.30
CA ALA A 191 -1.06 -15.15 0.75
C ALA A 191 -0.79 -16.24 -0.29
N TRP A 192 -1.82 -16.70 -1.01
CA TRP A 192 -1.66 -17.63 -2.12
C TRP A 192 -0.81 -17.04 -3.26
N MET A 193 -1.06 -15.80 -3.66
CA MET A 193 -0.26 -15.14 -4.69
C MET A 193 1.21 -15.01 -4.29
N VAL A 194 1.46 -14.62 -3.04
CA VAL A 194 2.81 -14.54 -2.47
C VAL A 194 3.50 -15.90 -2.49
N ALA A 195 2.82 -16.93 -2.00
CA ALA A 195 3.36 -18.30 -1.96
C ALA A 195 3.64 -18.85 -3.37
N THR A 196 2.75 -18.61 -4.33
CA THR A 196 2.92 -19.02 -5.73
C THR A 196 4.12 -18.32 -6.38
N ALA A 197 4.25 -17.01 -6.21
CA ALA A 197 5.39 -16.24 -6.72
C ALA A 197 6.71 -16.75 -6.11
N LEU A 198 6.73 -16.98 -4.79
CA LEU A 198 7.90 -17.46 -4.07
C LEU A 198 8.28 -18.89 -4.50
N SER A 199 7.30 -19.78 -4.72
CA SER A 199 7.52 -21.13 -5.26
C SER A 199 8.16 -21.12 -6.64
N ALA A 200 7.87 -20.10 -7.45
CA ALA A 200 8.50 -19.85 -8.74
C ALA A 200 9.85 -19.10 -8.63
N GLY A 201 10.41 -18.95 -7.43
CA GLY A 201 11.69 -18.29 -7.19
C GLY A 201 11.64 -16.76 -7.20
N LYS A 202 10.46 -16.17 -7.37
CA LYS A 202 10.26 -14.72 -7.47
C LYS A 202 10.14 -14.05 -6.11
N ALA A 203 10.44 -12.76 -6.06
CA ALA A 203 10.11 -11.91 -4.92
C ALA A 203 8.63 -11.50 -4.92
N ALA A 204 8.13 -11.04 -3.76
CA ALA A 204 6.80 -10.47 -3.64
C ALA A 204 6.84 -9.18 -2.83
N VAL A 205 6.21 -8.15 -3.36
CA VAL A 205 6.04 -6.83 -2.76
C VAL A 205 4.55 -6.57 -2.62
N VAL A 206 4.06 -6.45 -1.38
CA VAL A 206 2.64 -6.29 -1.09
C VAL A 206 2.39 -5.01 -0.31
N GLU A 207 1.65 -4.09 -0.90
CA GLU A 207 1.23 -2.86 -0.24
C GLU A 207 -0.17 -3.00 0.33
N LEU A 208 -0.32 -2.59 1.57
CA LEU A 208 -1.55 -2.67 2.35
C LEU A 208 -1.91 -1.27 2.87
N PRO A 209 -3.21 -0.95 3.01
CA PRO A 209 -3.64 0.40 3.40
C PRO A 209 -3.12 0.85 4.76
N THR A 210 -3.13 -0.05 5.75
CA THR A 210 -2.71 0.24 7.12
C THR A 210 -1.96 -0.93 7.74
N MET A 211 -1.37 -0.72 8.92
CA MET A 211 -0.71 -1.80 9.67
C MET A 211 -1.68 -2.88 10.16
N ARG A 212 -2.97 -2.58 10.25
CA ARG A 212 -3.99 -3.57 10.59
C ARG A 212 -4.04 -4.69 9.54
N GLU A 213 -4.11 -4.32 8.25
CA GLU A 213 -4.12 -5.31 7.17
C GLU A 213 -2.80 -6.07 7.09
N VAL A 214 -1.66 -5.45 7.47
CA VAL A 214 -0.37 -6.16 7.61
C VAL A 214 -0.45 -7.22 8.70
N GLU A 215 -1.01 -6.87 9.86
CA GLU A 215 -1.23 -7.80 10.97
C GLU A 215 -2.22 -8.91 10.60
N ASP A 216 -3.27 -8.60 9.84
CA ASP A 216 -4.30 -9.54 9.40
C ASP A 216 -3.79 -10.51 8.31
N LEU A 217 -2.83 -10.09 7.48
CA LEU A 217 -2.21 -10.95 6.45
C LEU A 217 -1.17 -11.92 7.04
N MET A 218 -0.44 -11.52 8.07
CA MET A 218 0.67 -12.29 8.61
C MET A 218 0.29 -13.71 9.07
N PRO A 219 -0.85 -13.97 9.75
CA PRO A 219 -1.28 -15.33 10.07
C PRO A 219 -1.46 -16.22 8.84
N MET A 220 -1.98 -15.66 7.75
CA MET A 220 -2.15 -16.42 6.51
C MET A 220 -0.81 -16.77 5.86
N LEU A 221 0.16 -15.87 5.89
CA LEU A 221 1.53 -16.16 5.42
C LEU A 221 2.20 -17.24 6.28
N ARG A 222 1.97 -17.23 7.61
CA ARG A 222 2.46 -18.29 8.52
C ARG A 222 1.87 -19.66 8.20
N ASN A 223 0.63 -19.73 7.74
CA ASN A 223 0.03 -21.00 7.30
C ASN A 223 0.75 -21.61 6.08
N TYR A 224 1.46 -20.80 5.31
CA TYR A 224 2.38 -21.23 4.25
C TYR A 224 3.81 -21.48 4.75
N GLY A 225 4.05 -21.45 6.06
CA GLY A 225 5.38 -21.62 6.66
C GLY A 225 6.26 -20.36 6.63
N LEU A 226 5.74 -19.23 6.13
CA LEU A 226 6.49 -17.97 6.03
C LEU A 226 6.49 -17.23 7.37
N LYS A 227 7.68 -17.00 7.92
CA LYS A 227 7.86 -16.36 9.23
C LYS A 227 8.22 -14.87 9.08
N PRO A 228 7.73 -14.00 9.98
CA PRO A 228 8.16 -12.61 9.98
C PRO A 228 9.67 -12.51 10.23
N PHE A 229 10.32 -11.57 9.55
CA PHE A 229 11.73 -11.23 9.80
C PHE A 229 11.84 -10.48 11.13
N ALA A 230 12.34 -11.16 12.14
CA ALA A 230 12.32 -10.71 13.52
C ALA A 230 13.58 -11.16 14.29
N PRO A 231 13.86 -10.58 15.48
CA PRO A 231 14.94 -11.05 16.35
C PRO A 231 14.80 -12.52 16.69
N ALA A 232 15.90 -13.27 16.59
CA ALA A 232 15.95 -14.68 16.98
C ALA A 232 16.43 -14.84 18.43
N PRO A 233 15.95 -15.86 19.18
CA PRO A 233 16.41 -16.14 20.54
C PRO A 233 17.92 -16.37 20.65
N ALA A 234 18.53 -16.96 19.61
CA ALA A 234 19.97 -17.21 19.51
C ALA A 234 20.78 -15.97 19.06
N GLY A 235 20.15 -14.81 18.95
CA GLY A 235 20.74 -13.58 18.44
C GLY A 235 20.60 -13.42 16.91
N GLY A 236 20.73 -12.20 16.43
CA GLY A 236 20.51 -11.84 15.03
C GLY A 236 19.03 -11.73 14.66
N TRP A 237 18.75 -11.64 13.36
CA TRP A 237 17.40 -11.56 12.80
C TRP A 237 17.22 -12.64 11.76
N VAL A 238 16.07 -13.30 11.77
CA VAL A 238 15.70 -14.39 10.86
C VAL A 238 14.24 -14.27 10.44
N GLY A 239 13.90 -14.83 9.27
CA GLY A 239 12.55 -14.90 8.76
C GLY A 239 12.49 -14.66 7.26
N ASP A 240 11.30 -14.80 6.70
CA ASP A 240 11.04 -14.84 5.27
C ASP A 240 10.28 -13.59 4.79
N VAL A 241 9.58 -12.90 5.72
CA VAL A 241 8.69 -11.77 5.43
C VAL A 241 9.18 -10.51 6.13
N ALA A 242 9.64 -9.55 5.37
CA ALA A 242 10.01 -8.23 5.84
C ALA A 242 8.77 -7.32 5.93
N VAL A 243 8.59 -6.65 7.06
CA VAL A 243 7.57 -5.63 7.24
C VAL A 243 8.22 -4.25 7.14
N LEU A 244 7.81 -3.43 6.17
CA LEU A 244 8.27 -2.05 6.02
C LEU A 244 7.15 -1.07 6.37
N ASN A 245 7.38 -0.32 7.45
CA ASN A 245 6.51 0.76 7.87
C ASN A 245 7.35 1.97 8.30
N ALA A 246 7.11 3.11 7.65
CA ALA A 246 7.86 4.33 7.94
C ALA A 246 7.37 5.07 9.20
N GLU A 247 6.14 4.81 9.66
CA GLU A 247 5.46 5.63 10.66
C GLU A 247 5.68 5.14 12.09
N THR A 248 5.61 3.84 12.34
CA THR A 248 5.63 3.28 13.69
C THR A 248 6.86 2.43 14.01
N MET A 249 7.62 2.01 13.00
CA MET A 249 8.79 1.16 13.19
C MET A 249 10.00 1.98 13.69
N PRO A 250 10.72 1.53 14.74
CA PRO A 250 11.97 2.16 15.16
C PRO A 250 12.98 2.27 14.02
N ALA A 251 13.74 3.36 13.99
CA ALA A 251 14.67 3.65 12.88
C ALA A 251 15.70 2.53 12.63
N ALA A 252 16.23 1.91 13.69
CA ALA A 252 17.18 0.80 13.60
C ALA A 252 16.55 -0.44 12.96
N ASP A 253 15.32 -0.79 13.36
CA ASP A 253 14.63 -1.97 12.87
C ASP A 253 14.16 -1.77 11.42
N ARG A 254 13.69 -0.57 11.08
CA ARG A 254 13.37 -0.19 9.70
C ARG A 254 14.60 -0.29 8.79
N TYR A 255 15.73 0.22 9.25
CA TYR A 255 16.97 0.14 8.48
C TYR A 255 17.47 -1.30 8.34
N ARG A 256 17.38 -2.10 9.41
CA ARG A 256 17.76 -3.54 9.39
C ARG A 256 16.88 -4.34 8.41
N THR A 257 15.58 -4.11 8.46
CA THR A 257 14.63 -4.74 7.54
C THR A 257 14.91 -4.34 6.09
N TYR A 258 15.14 -3.06 5.85
CA TYR A 258 15.52 -2.56 4.53
C TYR A 258 16.82 -3.22 4.01
N LEU A 259 17.86 -3.31 4.84
CA LEU A 259 19.11 -3.98 4.49
C LEU A 259 18.91 -5.45 4.13
N ALA A 260 18.11 -6.17 4.89
CA ALA A 260 17.82 -7.59 4.63
C ALA A 260 17.18 -7.78 3.25
N VAL A 261 16.32 -6.85 2.84
CA VAL A 261 15.70 -6.84 1.50
C VAL A 261 16.73 -6.44 0.43
N ALA A 262 17.46 -5.35 0.63
CA ALA A 262 18.42 -4.82 -0.33
C ALA A 262 19.58 -5.80 -0.62
N LEU A 263 19.95 -6.61 0.38
CA LEU A 263 20.97 -7.65 0.26
C LEU A 263 20.41 -9.02 -0.18
N GLY A 264 19.13 -9.09 -0.55
CA GLY A 264 18.47 -10.31 -1.03
C GLY A 264 18.30 -11.42 0.01
N GLN A 265 18.40 -11.10 1.31
CA GLN A 265 18.18 -12.08 2.39
C GLN A 265 16.70 -12.42 2.55
N VAL A 266 15.81 -11.48 2.29
CA VAL A 266 14.35 -11.63 2.37
C VAL A 266 13.75 -11.27 1.02
N LYS A 267 12.88 -12.14 0.51
CA LYS A 267 12.22 -11.96 -0.80
C LYS A 267 10.77 -11.51 -0.71
N VAL A 268 10.12 -11.64 0.43
CA VAL A 268 8.74 -11.20 0.66
C VAL A 268 8.75 -9.92 1.48
N VAL A 269 8.17 -8.86 0.93
CA VAL A 269 8.09 -7.56 1.58
C VAL A 269 6.63 -7.14 1.63
N ILE A 270 6.12 -6.91 2.83
CA ILE A 270 4.76 -6.41 3.05
C ILE A 270 4.81 -5.13 3.89
N GLY A 271 3.81 -4.30 3.79
CA GLY A 271 3.74 -3.08 4.60
C GLY A 271 2.84 -2.03 4.00
N THR A 272 3.00 -0.81 4.49
CA THR A 272 2.27 0.35 3.99
C THR A 272 3.06 1.04 2.87
N ARG A 273 2.71 2.26 2.51
CA ARG A 273 3.27 3.05 1.40
C ARG A 273 4.79 2.90 1.14
N ALA A 274 5.60 2.74 2.18
CA ALA A 274 7.05 2.60 2.02
C ALA A 274 7.46 1.40 1.17
N VAL A 275 6.62 0.37 1.09
CA VAL A 275 6.87 -0.88 0.36
C VAL A 275 6.98 -0.65 -1.14
N MET A 276 6.29 0.35 -1.70
CA MET A 276 6.33 0.63 -3.14
C MET A 276 7.75 0.90 -3.66
N TYR A 277 8.71 1.21 -2.77
CA TYR A 277 10.12 1.43 -3.10
C TYR A 277 11.04 0.27 -2.70
N ALA A 278 10.54 -0.82 -2.14
CA ALA A 278 11.36 -1.92 -1.65
C ALA A 278 12.26 -2.48 -2.77
N PRO A 279 13.57 -2.68 -2.53
CA PRO A 279 14.46 -3.25 -3.54
C PRO A 279 14.00 -4.64 -4.00
N VAL A 280 14.03 -4.88 -5.30
CA VAL A 280 13.69 -6.16 -5.93
C VAL A 280 14.63 -6.43 -7.08
N GLU A 281 15.03 -7.68 -7.25
CA GLU A 281 15.82 -8.11 -8.41
C GLU A 281 15.03 -9.15 -9.22
N GLY A 282 15.00 -8.95 -10.54
CA GLY A 282 14.29 -9.81 -11.47
C GLY A 282 12.76 -9.75 -11.37
N PRO A 283 12.05 -10.67 -12.03
CA PRO A 283 10.60 -10.73 -12.02
C PRO A 283 10.03 -10.94 -10.61
N ALA A 284 8.99 -10.19 -10.27
CA ALA A 284 8.37 -10.24 -8.95
C ALA A 284 6.85 -10.02 -9.02
N LEU A 285 6.17 -10.41 -7.96
CA LEU A 285 4.80 -10.01 -7.70
C LEU A 285 4.80 -8.63 -7.04
N PHE A 286 4.02 -7.71 -7.60
CA PHE A 286 3.69 -6.41 -7.02
C PHE A 286 2.17 -6.37 -6.81
N ALA A 287 1.73 -6.46 -5.57
CA ALA A 287 0.32 -6.49 -5.24
C ALA A 287 -0.07 -5.33 -4.33
N ILE A 288 -1.24 -4.75 -4.55
CA ILE A 288 -1.82 -3.68 -3.74
C ILE A 288 -3.23 -4.05 -3.33
N LEU A 289 -3.54 -3.89 -2.05
CA LEU A 289 -4.89 -4.07 -1.52
C LEU A 289 -5.58 -2.71 -1.41
N GLU A 290 -6.86 -2.63 -1.86
CA GLU A 290 -7.67 -1.42 -1.77
C GLU A 290 -6.96 -0.20 -2.39
N ASP A 291 -6.71 -0.28 -3.70
CA ASP A 291 -5.96 0.71 -4.49
C ASP A 291 -6.55 2.13 -4.50
N ALA A 292 -7.78 2.31 -3.99
CA ALA A 292 -8.42 3.60 -3.74
C ALA A 292 -8.04 4.23 -2.39
N ALA A 293 -7.38 3.50 -1.52
CA ALA A 293 -7.01 4.04 -0.21
C ALA A 293 -6.07 5.25 -0.36
N TYR A 294 -6.43 6.37 0.28
CA TYR A 294 -5.68 7.63 0.18
C TYR A 294 -4.23 7.53 0.71
N GLN A 295 -3.96 6.55 1.59
CA GLN A 295 -2.63 6.28 2.14
C GLN A 295 -1.64 5.77 1.09
N ASN A 296 -2.14 5.28 -0.03
CA ASN A 296 -1.33 4.71 -1.10
C ASN A 296 -0.64 5.76 -1.97
N MET A 297 -0.71 7.03 -1.61
CA MET A 297 -0.03 8.12 -2.28
C MET A 297 1.01 8.77 -1.36
N ASP A 298 2.19 9.09 -1.89
CA ASP A 298 3.18 9.85 -1.14
C ASP A 298 2.71 11.28 -0.91
N GLY A 299 2.90 11.79 0.31
CA GLY A 299 2.46 13.14 0.71
C GLY A 299 3.38 14.28 0.27
N MET A 300 4.48 14.00 -0.44
CA MET A 300 5.45 14.97 -0.89
C MET A 300 5.72 14.87 -2.39
N MET A 301 6.15 15.99 -2.98
CA MET A 301 6.50 16.02 -4.41
C MET A 301 7.54 14.93 -4.76
N PRO A 302 7.34 14.23 -5.89
CA PRO A 302 6.34 14.43 -6.95
C PRO A 302 4.99 13.73 -6.73
N TYR A 303 4.62 13.37 -5.52
CA TYR A 303 3.38 12.69 -5.13
C TYR A 303 3.14 11.35 -5.86
N PRO A 304 4.11 10.42 -5.89
CA PRO A 304 3.91 9.16 -6.58
C PRO A 304 2.84 8.34 -5.87
N GLN A 305 1.94 7.78 -6.68
CA GLN A 305 0.88 6.90 -6.20
C GLN A 305 1.34 5.44 -6.26
N ALA A 306 1.15 4.71 -5.19
CA ALA A 306 1.62 3.35 -5.06
C ALA A 306 1.14 2.42 -6.18
N ARG A 307 -0.15 2.48 -6.53
CA ARG A 307 -0.70 1.67 -7.63
C ARG A 307 0.07 1.85 -8.94
N GLY A 308 0.29 3.10 -9.34
CA GLY A 308 1.03 3.41 -10.56
C GLY A 308 2.51 3.04 -10.46
N VAL A 309 3.15 3.27 -9.30
CA VAL A 309 4.54 2.87 -9.05
C VAL A 309 4.70 1.36 -9.09
N MET A 310 3.84 0.61 -8.42
CA MET A 310 3.88 -0.85 -8.38
C MET A 310 3.69 -1.46 -9.77
N ARG A 311 2.75 -0.92 -10.56
CA ARG A 311 2.53 -1.36 -11.95
C ARG A 311 3.72 -1.03 -12.85
N LEU A 312 4.27 0.18 -12.74
CA LEU A 312 5.48 0.60 -13.48
C LEU A 312 6.65 -0.35 -13.22
N ARG A 313 6.90 -0.65 -11.94
CA ARG A 313 7.96 -1.56 -11.50
C ARG A 313 7.70 -2.99 -11.97
N ALA A 314 6.48 -3.50 -11.83
CA ALA A 314 6.13 -4.82 -12.34
C ALA A 314 6.44 -4.95 -13.83
N LYS A 315 6.13 -3.91 -14.62
CA LYS A 315 6.44 -3.88 -16.06
C LYS A 315 7.96 -3.84 -16.31
N SER A 316 8.70 -3.01 -15.60
CA SER A 316 10.16 -2.91 -15.73
C SER A 316 10.87 -4.21 -15.38
N HIS A 317 10.40 -4.92 -14.37
CA HIS A 317 10.95 -6.19 -13.90
C HIS A 317 10.42 -7.43 -14.65
N GLY A 318 9.52 -7.28 -15.63
CA GLY A 318 8.87 -8.42 -16.29
C GLY A 318 8.04 -9.28 -15.33
N GLY A 319 7.51 -8.66 -14.28
CA GLY A 319 6.75 -9.32 -13.20
C GLY A 319 5.24 -9.20 -13.36
N VAL A 320 4.52 -9.38 -12.26
CA VAL A 320 3.06 -9.35 -12.21
C VAL A 320 2.60 -8.20 -11.32
N PHE A 321 1.65 -7.40 -11.81
CA PHE A 321 0.94 -6.42 -11.01
C PHE A 321 -0.47 -6.90 -10.69
N VAL A 322 -0.90 -6.79 -9.44
CA VAL A 322 -2.27 -7.12 -9.01
C VAL A 322 -2.84 -6.01 -8.14
N ALA A 323 -3.92 -5.39 -8.59
CA ALA A 323 -4.76 -4.53 -7.75
C ALA A 323 -5.95 -5.35 -7.23
N MET A 324 -5.98 -5.62 -5.93
CA MET A 324 -7.02 -6.41 -5.27
C MET A 324 -7.93 -5.52 -4.42
N ALA A 325 -9.24 -5.69 -4.56
CA ALA A 325 -10.23 -5.05 -3.70
C ALA A 325 -11.55 -5.85 -3.68
N ASN A 326 -12.42 -5.57 -2.71
CA ASN A 326 -13.78 -6.12 -2.72
C ASN A 326 -14.69 -5.41 -3.74
N ALA A 327 -14.33 -4.20 -4.15
CA ALA A 327 -15.02 -3.45 -5.20
C ALA A 327 -14.01 -2.70 -6.05
N ARG A 328 -14.20 -2.74 -7.37
CA ARG A 328 -13.31 -2.05 -8.31
C ARG A 328 -13.32 -0.55 -8.10
N THR A 329 -12.13 0.04 -8.14
CA THR A 329 -12.00 1.48 -8.28
C THR A 329 -12.37 1.92 -9.70
N PRO A 330 -12.71 3.21 -9.91
CA PRO A 330 -12.89 3.74 -11.25
C PRO A 330 -11.66 3.52 -12.15
N GLN A 331 -10.46 3.59 -11.60
CA GLN A 331 -9.23 3.35 -12.34
C GLN A 331 -9.10 1.88 -12.77
N SER A 332 -9.35 0.93 -11.86
CA SER A 332 -9.33 -0.50 -12.16
C SER A 332 -10.38 -0.87 -13.22
N GLN A 333 -11.58 -0.28 -13.15
CA GLN A 333 -12.60 -0.44 -14.17
C GLN A 333 -12.19 0.17 -15.51
N TRP A 334 -11.58 1.35 -15.49
CA TRP A 334 -11.09 2.04 -16.69
C TRP A 334 -10.01 1.25 -17.44
N GLU A 335 -9.09 0.62 -16.70
CA GLU A 335 -8.01 -0.21 -17.25
C GLU A 335 -8.50 -1.56 -17.80
N ASN A 336 -9.62 -2.05 -17.28
CA ASN A 336 -10.23 -3.29 -17.75
C ASN A 336 -11.13 -3.08 -19.00
N THR A 337 -11.89 -1.99 -19.03
CA THR A 337 -12.90 -1.72 -20.06
C THR A 337 -12.79 -0.31 -20.61
N GLY A 338 -12.38 -0.09 -21.81
CA GLY A 338 -12.43 1.22 -22.45
C GLY A 338 -11.07 1.87 -22.71
N PRO A 339 -10.97 3.21 -22.74
CA PRO A 339 -9.76 3.93 -23.14
C PRO A 339 -8.54 3.70 -22.24
N GLY A 340 -8.73 3.23 -21.01
CA GLY A 340 -7.65 2.89 -20.09
C GLY A 340 -6.86 1.64 -20.50
N THR A 341 -7.25 0.96 -21.55
CA THR A 341 -6.46 -0.10 -22.20
C THR A 341 -5.24 0.43 -22.94
N VAL A 342 -5.19 1.73 -23.21
CA VAL A 342 -4.00 2.39 -23.81
C VAL A 342 -2.86 2.38 -22.80
N GLU A 343 -1.74 1.83 -23.22
CA GLU A 343 -0.58 1.66 -22.38
C GLU A 343 0.13 2.99 -22.10
N THR A 344 0.30 3.30 -20.84
CA THR A 344 1.11 4.41 -20.32
C THR A 344 2.18 3.85 -19.37
N PRO A 345 3.15 4.66 -18.89
CA PRO A 345 4.11 4.17 -17.90
C PRO A 345 3.46 3.61 -16.63
N VAL A 346 2.35 4.18 -16.18
CA VAL A 346 1.72 3.87 -14.87
C VAL A 346 0.33 3.25 -14.98
N SER A 347 -0.22 3.10 -16.18
CA SER A 347 -1.57 2.57 -16.42
C SER A 347 -1.64 1.86 -17.78
N GLY A 348 -2.57 0.93 -17.94
CA GLY A 348 -2.80 0.17 -19.16
C GLY A 348 -3.71 -1.02 -18.91
N TYR A 349 -3.91 -1.87 -19.91
CA TYR A 349 -4.80 -3.01 -19.80
C TYR A 349 -4.48 -3.90 -18.60
N SER A 350 -5.53 -4.34 -17.92
CA SER A 350 -5.49 -5.30 -16.81
C SER A 350 -6.56 -6.38 -16.99
N THR A 351 -6.16 -7.66 -16.89
CA THR A 351 -7.07 -8.79 -16.89
C THR A 351 -7.83 -8.83 -15.56
N THR A 352 -9.12 -9.17 -15.61
CA THR A 352 -9.92 -9.28 -14.38
C THR A 352 -9.96 -10.72 -13.88
N ILE A 353 -9.68 -10.88 -12.59
CA ILE A 353 -10.03 -12.08 -11.82
C ILE A 353 -11.28 -11.74 -11.03
N HIS A 354 -12.38 -12.42 -11.29
CA HIS A 354 -13.67 -12.12 -10.67
C HIS A 354 -14.34 -13.37 -10.11
N PRO A 355 -15.16 -13.25 -9.07
CA PRO A 355 -15.88 -14.38 -8.51
C PRO A 355 -16.82 -15.04 -9.51
N LEU A 356 -16.92 -16.35 -9.44
CA LEU A 356 -17.97 -17.10 -10.14
C LEU A 356 -19.35 -16.76 -9.54
N ALA A 357 -20.41 -16.87 -10.35
CA ALA A 357 -21.76 -16.44 -9.98
C ALA A 357 -22.30 -17.15 -8.72
N SER A 358 -22.07 -18.48 -8.59
CA SER A 358 -22.56 -19.22 -7.41
C SER A 358 -21.83 -18.83 -6.14
N PRO A 359 -20.49 -18.86 -6.05
CA PRO A 359 -19.77 -18.40 -4.86
C PRO A 359 -20.09 -16.94 -4.49
N LEU A 360 -20.26 -16.05 -5.49
CA LEU A 360 -20.64 -14.67 -5.24
C LEU A 360 -22.02 -14.56 -4.62
N LYS A 361 -23.00 -15.30 -5.12
CA LYS A 361 -24.36 -15.32 -4.57
C LYS A 361 -24.38 -15.85 -3.14
N ASP A 362 -23.59 -16.88 -2.86
CA ASP A 362 -23.53 -17.50 -1.54
C ASP A 362 -22.81 -16.63 -0.52
N ALA A 363 -21.78 -15.88 -0.95
CA ALA A 363 -20.99 -14.99 -0.10
C ALA A 363 -21.63 -13.61 0.10
N THR A 364 -22.55 -13.19 -0.80
CA THR A 364 -23.11 -11.83 -0.77
C THR A 364 -24.44 -11.83 -0.03
N PRO A 365 -24.62 -10.96 0.99
CA PRO A 365 -25.92 -10.80 1.63
C PRO A 365 -26.91 -10.20 0.64
N TRP A 366 -28.21 -10.46 0.87
CA TRP A 366 -29.25 -9.78 0.12
C TRP A 366 -29.21 -8.28 0.40
N VAL A 367 -29.05 -7.46 -0.66
CA VAL A 367 -28.94 -6.01 -0.58
C VAL A 367 -30.26 -5.37 -1.00
N ARG A 368 -30.83 -4.56 -0.12
CA ARG A 368 -31.98 -3.71 -0.45
C ARG A 368 -31.55 -2.25 -0.57
N TRP A 369 -31.80 -1.68 -1.72
CA TRP A 369 -31.50 -0.28 -1.99
C TRP A 369 -32.70 0.59 -1.62
N LEU A 370 -32.60 1.32 -0.50
CA LEU A 370 -33.64 2.23 -0.03
C LEU A 370 -33.34 3.66 -0.52
N ASN A 371 -33.50 3.92 -1.81
CA ASN A 371 -33.46 5.26 -2.35
C ASN A 371 -34.81 5.98 -2.11
N ARG A 372 -34.89 7.25 -2.52
CA ARG A 372 -36.07 8.07 -2.29
C ARG A 372 -37.31 7.53 -2.99
N ASP A 373 -37.15 6.99 -4.20
CA ASP A 373 -38.27 6.46 -4.99
C ASP A 373 -38.79 5.15 -4.38
N GLU A 374 -37.90 4.29 -3.92
CA GLU A 374 -38.28 3.07 -3.20
C GLU A 374 -38.97 3.39 -1.88
N LEU A 375 -38.49 4.37 -1.11
CA LEU A 375 -39.18 4.81 0.12
C LEU A 375 -40.55 5.41 -0.17
N ALA A 376 -40.71 6.15 -1.27
CA ALA A 376 -42.00 6.65 -1.71
C ALA A 376 -42.95 5.50 -2.10
N ARG A 377 -42.45 4.51 -2.85
CA ARG A 377 -43.20 3.30 -3.22
C ARG A 377 -43.65 2.49 -2.00
N LEU A 378 -42.85 2.48 -0.93
CA LEU A 378 -43.17 1.83 0.34
C LEU A 378 -44.04 2.68 1.27
N ALA A 379 -44.45 3.87 0.84
CA ALA A 379 -45.15 4.85 1.65
C ALA A 379 -44.48 5.11 3.02
N ASP A 380 -43.12 5.18 3.03
CA ASP A 380 -42.38 5.41 4.25
C ASP A 380 -42.66 6.82 4.82
N PRO A 381 -43.19 6.94 6.06
CA PRO A 381 -43.58 8.23 6.63
C PRO A 381 -42.39 9.17 6.90
N SER A 382 -41.19 8.64 6.85
CA SER A 382 -39.95 9.37 7.18
C SER A 382 -39.07 9.61 5.98
N ILE A 383 -39.62 9.76 4.77
CA ILE A 383 -38.87 10.09 3.57
C ILE A 383 -37.99 11.33 3.82
N GLY A 384 -36.70 11.18 3.65
CA GLY A 384 -35.72 12.24 3.91
C GLY A 384 -35.14 12.24 5.31
N ALA A 385 -35.60 11.37 6.21
CA ALA A 385 -34.89 11.05 7.43
C ALA A 385 -33.55 10.35 7.08
N ARG A 386 -32.55 10.50 7.93
CA ARG A 386 -31.27 9.87 7.76
C ARG A 386 -31.31 8.36 7.88
N VAL A 387 -32.08 7.88 8.87
CA VAL A 387 -32.43 6.47 9.02
C VAL A 387 -33.93 6.38 8.78
N PRO A 388 -34.39 5.91 7.62
CA PRO A 388 -35.82 5.81 7.31
C PRO A 388 -36.54 4.83 8.24
N HIS A 389 -37.85 5.03 8.45
CA HIS A 389 -38.65 4.13 9.29
C HIS A 389 -38.61 2.66 8.82
N THR A 390 -38.58 2.45 7.52
CA THR A 390 -38.41 1.10 6.94
C THR A 390 -37.09 0.48 7.39
N ALA A 391 -35.98 1.24 7.44
CA ALA A 391 -34.71 0.76 7.94
C ALA A 391 -34.76 0.51 9.45
N VAL A 392 -35.32 1.43 10.24
CA VAL A 392 -35.47 1.25 11.70
C VAL A 392 -36.21 -0.06 12.04
N ARG A 393 -37.28 -0.38 11.32
CA ARG A 393 -38.03 -1.63 11.53
C ARG A 393 -37.17 -2.88 11.25
N VAL A 394 -36.36 -2.86 10.20
CA VAL A 394 -35.45 -3.97 9.86
C VAL A 394 -34.37 -4.10 10.92
N LEU A 395 -33.78 -2.98 11.34
CA LEU A 395 -32.73 -2.93 12.38
C LEU A 395 -33.29 -3.46 13.73
N SER A 396 -34.50 -3.03 14.13
CA SER A 396 -35.13 -3.52 15.37
C SER A 396 -35.27 -5.03 15.36
N LYS A 397 -35.79 -5.61 14.25
CA LYS A 397 -35.91 -7.06 14.12
C LYS A 397 -34.56 -7.79 14.14
N ALA A 398 -33.52 -7.22 13.49
CA ALA A 398 -32.20 -7.82 13.46
C ALA A 398 -31.55 -7.81 14.85
N LEU A 399 -31.78 -6.77 15.64
CA LEU A 399 -31.27 -6.64 17.02
C LEU A 399 -31.83 -7.70 17.99
N GLU A 400 -32.95 -8.34 17.66
CA GLU A 400 -33.47 -9.49 18.42
C GLU A 400 -32.61 -10.74 18.26
N SER A 401 -31.82 -10.82 17.15
CA SER A 401 -31.04 -12.00 16.81
C SER A 401 -29.51 -11.77 16.96
N GLY A 402 -29.07 -10.52 17.10
CA GLY A 402 -27.65 -10.22 17.22
C GLY A 402 -27.28 -8.76 16.94
N PRO A 403 -26.00 -8.44 16.93
CA PRO A 403 -25.52 -7.08 16.69
C PRO A 403 -25.76 -6.62 15.24
N VAL A 404 -25.95 -5.31 15.06
CA VAL A 404 -26.15 -4.67 13.76
C VAL A 404 -24.99 -3.75 13.46
N LEU A 405 -24.35 -3.92 12.30
CA LEU A 405 -23.29 -3.04 11.80
C LEU A 405 -23.86 -1.93 10.93
N LEU A 406 -23.55 -0.69 11.28
CA LEU A 406 -23.85 0.49 10.48
C LEU A 406 -22.55 1.10 9.94
N SER A 407 -22.36 1.05 8.64
CA SER A 407 -21.20 1.65 7.97
C SER A 407 -21.48 3.10 7.60
N ILE A 408 -20.75 4.04 8.21
CA ILE A 408 -20.89 5.48 8.00
C ILE A 408 -19.56 6.03 7.44
N PRO A 409 -19.58 6.69 6.28
CA PRO A 409 -18.35 7.07 5.59
C PRO A 409 -17.55 8.22 6.25
N GLN A 410 -18.10 8.87 7.28
CA GLN A 410 -17.47 10.00 7.98
C GLN A 410 -17.45 9.80 9.49
N ASP A 411 -16.25 9.96 10.10
CA ASP A 411 -16.05 9.77 11.54
C ASP A 411 -16.55 10.93 12.41
N SER A 412 -16.54 12.16 11.90
CA SER A 412 -16.81 13.36 12.69
C SER A 412 -18.29 13.71 12.79
N VAL A 413 -18.65 14.45 13.84
CA VAL A 413 -19.90 15.22 13.83
C VAL A 413 -19.68 16.43 12.93
N SER A 414 -20.16 16.39 11.69
CA SER A 414 -20.27 17.59 10.89
C SER A 414 -21.72 18.06 10.83
N GLU A 415 -21.95 19.30 11.25
CA GLU A 415 -23.26 19.93 11.10
C GLU A 415 -23.31 20.54 9.69
N THR A 416 -24.12 19.95 8.81
CA THR A 416 -24.44 20.54 7.51
C THR A 416 -25.85 21.10 7.56
N LEU A 417 -26.10 22.12 6.75
CA LEU A 417 -27.42 22.69 6.62
C LEU A 417 -28.13 22.09 5.40
N SER A 418 -29.42 21.81 5.56
CA SER A 418 -30.29 21.40 4.47
C SER A 418 -31.56 22.25 4.45
N CYS A 419 -32.23 22.31 3.30
CA CYS A 419 -33.54 22.93 3.20
C CYS A 419 -34.54 22.22 4.09
N ALA A 420 -35.31 22.96 4.90
CA ALA A 420 -36.28 22.39 5.80
C ALA A 420 -37.46 21.70 5.06
N LYS A 421 -37.76 22.10 3.81
CA LYS A 421 -38.87 21.56 3.01
C LYS A 421 -38.46 20.38 2.11
N CYS A 422 -37.45 20.54 1.27
CA CYS A 422 -37.09 19.50 0.27
C CYS A 422 -35.88 18.68 0.66
N HIS A 423 -35.25 18.96 1.82
CA HIS A 423 -34.12 18.26 2.39
C HIS A 423 -32.82 18.28 1.54
N ARG A 424 -32.78 19.01 0.44
CA ARG A 424 -31.55 19.22 -0.33
C ARG A 424 -30.53 19.98 0.50
N GLN A 425 -29.26 19.66 0.35
CA GLN A 425 -28.17 20.35 1.01
C GLN A 425 -28.22 21.85 0.72
N ALA A 426 -28.13 22.67 1.75
CA ALA A 426 -28.08 24.13 1.59
C ALA A 426 -26.73 24.53 0.98
N ARG A 427 -26.80 25.22 -0.13
CA ARG A 427 -25.67 25.63 -0.94
C ARG A 427 -25.53 27.15 -0.97
N CYS A 428 -24.29 27.62 -1.04
CA CYS A 428 -23.96 29.03 -1.18
C CYS A 428 -24.40 29.55 -2.55
N ALA A 429 -25.08 30.71 -2.57
CA ALA A 429 -25.49 31.37 -3.81
C ALA A 429 -24.30 31.88 -4.64
N LYS A 430 -23.11 32.12 -4.04
CA LYS A 430 -21.93 32.66 -4.72
C LYS A 430 -21.04 31.56 -5.35
N CYS A 431 -20.82 30.45 -4.65
CA CYS A 431 -19.83 29.44 -5.08
C CYS A 431 -20.36 28.01 -5.05
N SER A 432 -21.65 27.82 -4.75
CA SER A 432 -22.30 26.51 -4.57
C SER A 432 -21.69 25.63 -3.47
N GLY A 433 -20.79 26.15 -2.65
CA GLY A 433 -20.20 25.45 -1.50
C GLY A 433 -21.24 25.12 -0.42
N PRO A 434 -20.99 24.15 0.44
CA PRO A 434 -21.90 23.80 1.54
C PRO A 434 -21.96 24.90 2.58
N LEU A 435 -23.15 25.15 3.12
CA LEU A 435 -23.37 26.10 4.21
C LEU A 435 -23.25 25.37 5.55
N GLN A 436 -22.67 26.06 6.54
CA GLN A 436 -22.50 25.58 7.91
C GLN A 436 -22.83 26.68 8.91
N LEU A 437 -23.19 26.32 10.13
CA LEU A 437 -23.27 27.25 11.23
C LEU A 437 -21.86 27.61 11.72
N PRO A 438 -21.61 28.88 12.15
CA PRO A 438 -20.37 29.25 12.81
C PRO A 438 -20.15 28.42 14.09
N ALA A 439 -18.88 28.18 14.44
CA ALA A 439 -18.53 27.49 15.68
C ALA A 439 -18.96 28.28 16.92
N ASP A 440 -18.92 29.61 16.83
CA ASP A 440 -19.50 30.50 17.84
C ASP A 440 -21.02 30.58 17.60
N ARG A 441 -21.77 29.91 18.49
CA ARG A 441 -23.24 29.91 18.45
C ARG A 441 -23.92 31.26 18.73
N ARG A 442 -23.17 32.28 19.07
CA ARG A 442 -23.67 33.66 19.23
C ARG A 442 -24.04 34.29 17.88
N ASP A 443 -23.32 33.92 16.81
CA ASP A 443 -23.68 34.29 15.43
C ASP A 443 -24.42 33.07 14.78
N SER A 444 -25.73 33.20 14.65
CA SER A 444 -26.57 32.14 14.04
C SER A 444 -26.59 32.20 12.50
N THR A 445 -25.89 33.17 11.90
CA THR A 445 -25.89 33.34 10.44
C THR A 445 -25.07 32.27 9.75
N PRO A 446 -25.68 31.39 8.93
CA PRO A 446 -24.92 30.37 8.20
C PRO A 446 -23.87 30.99 7.27
N ARG A 447 -22.70 30.34 7.18
CA ARG A 447 -21.60 30.75 6.29
C ARG A 447 -21.18 29.63 5.35
N CYS A 448 -20.71 30.02 4.19
CA CYS A 448 -20.16 29.06 3.24
C CYS A 448 -18.82 28.53 3.72
N ARG A 449 -18.67 27.20 3.71
CA ARG A 449 -17.43 26.54 4.11
C ARG A 449 -16.26 26.81 3.13
N TRP A 450 -16.57 27.12 1.87
CA TRP A 450 -15.53 27.34 0.86
C TRP A 450 -15.10 28.81 0.74
N CYS A 451 -16.08 29.73 0.62
CA CYS A 451 -15.78 31.15 0.37
C CYS A 451 -16.06 32.07 1.55
N GLY A 452 -16.50 31.55 2.70
CA GLY A 452 -16.80 32.34 3.91
C GLY A 452 -18.03 33.25 3.82
N ALA A 453 -18.69 33.35 2.66
CA ALA A 453 -19.82 34.26 2.49
C ALA A 453 -20.97 33.90 3.44
N ALA A 454 -21.56 34.93 4.11
CA ALA A 454 -22.76 34.79 4.91
C ALA A 454 -23.97 34.50 4.03
N ALA A 455 -24.83 33.57 4.45
CA ALA A 455 -26.04 33.16 3.75
C ALA A 455 -27.25 33.99 4.24
N ILE A 456 -27.16 35.29 4.02
CA ILE A 456 -28.26 36.21 4.33
C ILE A 456 -29.38 36.03 3.27
N ASN A 457 -30.63 35.95 3.73
CA ASN A 457 -31.80 35.78 2.84
C ASN A 457 -31.70 34.59 1.88
N TRP A 458 -31.09 33.50 2.35
CA TRP A 458 -30.93 32.28 1.54
C TRP A 458 -32.27 31.72 1.09
N LYS A 459 -32.36 31.33 -0.17
CA LYS A 459 -33.48 30.57 -0.75
C LYS A 459 -32.97 29.26 -1.32
N CYS A 460 -33.72 28.20 -1.10
CA CYS A 460 -33.39 26.90 -1.64
C CYS A 460 -33.47 26.91 -3.19
N PRO A 461 -32.39 26.60 -3.90
CA PRO A 461 -32.42 26.60 -5.36
C PRO A 461 -33.33 25.51 -5.95
N GLY A 462 -33.76 24.54 -5.16
CA GLY A 462 -34.60 23.47 -5.63
C GLY A 462 -36.09 23.65 -5.39
N CYS A 463 -36.50 24.44 -4.36
CA CYS A 463 -37.92 24.60 -4.04
C CYS A 463 -38.30 26.02 -3.53
N GLY A 464 -37.37 26.96 -3.53
CA GLY A 464 -37.61 28.34 -3.10
C GLY A 464 -37.79 28.56 -1.60
N HIS A 465 -37.79 27.50 -0.77
CA HIS A 465 -38.01 27.61 0.67
C HIS A 465 -36.85 28.33 1.37
N GLU A 466 -37.15 29.13 2.37
CA GLU A 466 -36.17 30.05 3.00
C GLU A 466 -35.57 29.53 4.29
N ARG A 467 -36.15 28.46 4.88
CA ARG A 467 -35.67 27.91 6.14
C ARG A 467 -34.69 26.76 5.91
N MET A 468 -33.63 26.78 6.73
CA MET A 468 -32.66 25.68 6.82
C MET A 468 -32.90 24.87 8.10
N ARG A 469 -32.53 23.61 8.06
CA ARG A 469 -32.40 22.75 9.24
C ARG A 469 -30.98 22.25 9.37
N VAL A 470 -30.53 22.05 10.59
CA VAL A 470 -29.25 21.39 10.87
C VAL A 470 -29.41 19.89 10.66
N VAL A 471 -28.51 19.30 9.90
CA VAL A 471 -28.40 17.86 9.74
C VAL A 471 -27.05 17.44 10.30
N ARG A 472 -27.07 16.62 11.33
CA ARG A 472 -25.84 16.01 11.84
C ARG A 472 -25.46 14.88 10.91
N VAL A 473 -24.22 14.91 10.39
CA VAL A 473 -23.66 13.85 9.53
C VAL A 473 -22.40 13.31 10.18
N GLY A 474 -22.10 12.05 9.90
CA GLY A 474 -20.96 11.34 10.46
C GLY A 474 -21.34 10.28 11.50
N ALA A 475 -20.37 9.44 11.85
CA ALA A 475 -20.59 8.29 12.72
C ALA A 475 -21.09 8.69 14.10
N ALA A 476 -20.47 9.67 14.76
CA ALA A 476 -20.86 10.13 16.09
C ALA A 476 -22.26 10.76 16.12
N GLY A 477 -22.63 11.55 15.10
CA GLY A 477 -23.99 12.12 15.00
C GLY A 477 -25.05 11.05 14.74
N THR A 478 -24.71 10.02 13.97
CA THR A 478 -25.59 8.87 13.73
C THR A 478 -25.75 8.02 14.99
N ALA A 479 -24.66 7.77 15.70
CA ALA A 479 -24.69 7.03 16.96
C ALA A 479 -25.61 7.71 18.00
N ALA A 480 -25.54 9.02 18.13
CA ALA A 480 -26.42 9.79 19.03
C ALA A 480 -27.91 9.67 18.63
N GLU A 481 -28.21 9.66 17.32
CA GLU A 481 -29.56 9.47 16.80
C GLU A 481 -30.06 8.03 17.06
N LEU A 482 -29.21 7.03 16.79
CA LEU A 482 -29.52 5.61 17.02
C LEU A 482 -29.74 5.29 18.50
N ALA A 483 -28.93 5.85 19.39
CA ALA A 483 -29.13 5.69 20.84
C ALA A 483 -30.48 6.24 21.30
N GLY A 484 -31.01 7.28 20.65
CA GLY A 484 -32.32 7.80 20.88
C GLY A 484 -33.45 6.91 20.31
N LEU A 485 -33.22 6.26 19.17
CA LEU A 485 -34.18 5.39 18.50
C LEU A 485 -34.26 3.99 19.15
N PHE A 486 -33.10 3.44 19.54
CA PHE A 486 -32.96 2.10 20.12
C PHE A 486 -32.58 2.19 21.60
N ARG A 487 -33.47 2.67 22.43
CA ARG A 487 -33.22 2.82 23.88
C ARG A 487 -32.85 1.50 24.53
N GLY A 488 -31.74 1.49 25.29
CA GLY A 488 -31.27 0.30 25.97
C GLY A 488 -30.36 -0.60 25.13
N VAL A 489 -30.15 -0.30 23.84
CA VAL A 489 -29.16 -1.00 22.99
C VAL A 489 -27.85 -0.26 23.03
N PRO A 490 -26.73 -0.90 23.43
CA PRO A 490 -25.42 -0.27 23.40
C PRO A 490 -25.00 0.13 21.97
N VAL A 491 -24.53 1.35 21.78
CA VAL A 491 -23.97 1.81 20.50
C VAL A 491 -22.48 1.94 20.65
N VAL A 492 -21.72 1.10 19.94
CA VAL A 492 -20.26 1.09 19.93
C VAL A 492 -19.77 1.78 18.67
N LEU A 493 -18.92 2.79 18.83
CA LEU A 493 -18.26 3.48 17.71
C LEU A 493 -16.87 2.86 17.46
N SER A 494 -16.64 2.45 16.23
CA SER A 494 -15.34 2.02 15.75
C SER A 494 -14.84 3.02 14.71
N SER A 495 -13.80 3.77 15.04
CA SER A 495 -13.25 4.79 14.15
C SER A 495 -11.78 5.09 14.48
N LYS A 496 -11.10 5.80 13.57
CA LYS A 496 -9.70 6.23 13.79
C LYS A 496 -9.55 7.16 14.99
N THR A 497 -10.59 7.92 15.32
CA THR A 497 -10.56 8.91 16.42
C THR A 497 -10.98 8.33 17.77
N GLN A 498 -11.73 7.23 17.78
CA GLN A 498 -12.27 6.62 19.00
C GLN A 498 -11.75 5.20 19.26
N GLY A 499 -10.78 4.75 18.45
CA GLY A 499 -10.25 3.40 18.49
C GLY A 499 -11.04 2.41 17.64
N LEU A 500 -10.34 1.42 17.12
CA LEU A 500 -10.93 0.35 16.32
C LEU A 500 -11.41 -0.78 17.22
N VAL A 501 -12.65 -1.18 17.06
CA VAL A 501 -13.23 -2.34 17.74
C VAL A 501 -13.10 -3.54 16.80
N ARG A 502 -12.41 -4.59 17.23
CA ARG A 502 -12.21 -5.80 16.43
C ARG A 502 -13.30 -6.84 16.63
N ASP A 503 -13.76 -6.98 17.88
CA ASP A 503 -14.76 -7.96 18.26
C ASP A 503 -15.94 -7.26 18.93
N VAL A 504 -17.13 -7.55 18.45
CA VAL A 504 -18.40 -7.13 19.05
C VAL A 504 -19.10 -8.41 19.46
N ALA A 505 -19.22 -8.59 20.78
CA ALA A 505 -19.91 -9.75 21.37
C ALA A 505 -21.43 -9.64 21.18
#